data_05545fd96714e9ba79e807443a12ce28
#
_entry.id   05545fd96714e9ba79e807443a12ce28
#
_cell.length_a   1.000
_cell.length_b   1.000
_cell.length_c   1.000
_cell.angle_alpha   90.00
_cell.angle_beta   90.00
_cell.angle_gamma   90.00
#
_symmetry.space_group_name_H-M   'P 1'
#
loop_
_entity.id
_entity.type
_entity.pdbx_description
1 polymer ?
#
loop_
_entity_poly.entity_id
_entity_poly.type
_entity_poly.pdbx_seq_one_letter_code
_entity_poly.pdbx_strand_id
1 'polypeptide(L)'
;MIFDTRFSEKESIRYGVVDGTATIVKYEGDEMRVVIPASIDGFKVTKIEPYAFSEKSMKYIQFPDTLEVIDHHGFSECRELLNLDFPDSLKSIGNYAFYNCWALEQVHLTAHIRSIGFGAFKNCEKLSEIVQDKIEGLDISIGSILDDLNQQIHVIVRHLYPDKPVEEARVIFTEHDYEVVANVASMCKQFES
;
A
#
# COMPACT_ATOMS: atom_id res chain seq x y z
N MET A 1 5.21 7.24 -22.52
CA MET A 1 6.32 6.40 -23.01
C MET A 1 5.68 5.15 -23.58
N ILE A 2 5.89 4.79 -24.85
CA ILE A 2 5.32 3.57 -25.45
C ILE A 2 6.29 2.44 -25.09
N PHE A 3 5.90 1.60 -24.15
CA PHE A 3 6.68 0.39 -23.82
C PHE A 3 6.41 -0.68 -24.89
N ASP A 4 7.43 -1.41 -25.27
CA ASP A 4 7.27 -2.70 -25.92
C ASP A 4 6.69 -3.66 -24.85
N THR A 5 5.35 -3.82 -24.86
CA THR A 5 4.67 -4.63 -23.87
C THR A 5 4.70 -6.09 -24.23
N ARG A 6 5.12 -6.92 -23.29
CA ARG A 6 5.14 -8.38 -23.35
C ARG A 6 3.99 -8.95 -22.53
N PHE A 7 3.61 -10.18 -22.81
CA PHE A 7 2.58 -10.88 -22.05
C PHE A 7 3.14 -12.19 -21.51
N SER A 8 3.01 -12.39 -20.20
CA SER A 8 3.29 -13.65 -19.53
C SER A 8 1.97 -14.41 -19.34
N GLU A 9 1.78 -15.49 -20.09
CA GLU A 9 0.57 -16.33 -19.99
C GLU A 9 0.45 -16.96 -18.60
N LYS A 10 1.56 -17.38 -18.02
CA LYS A 10 1.60 -18.06 -16.72
C LYS A 10 1.07 -17.18 -15.59
N GLU A 11 1.42 -15.91 -15.57
CA GLU A 11 1.01 -14.95 -14.56
C GLU A 11 -0.22 -14.11 -14.97
N SER A 12 -0.70 -14.25 -16.21
CA SER A 12 -1.75 -13.41 -16.80
C SER A 12 -1.41 -11.91 -16.71
N ILE A 13 -0.13 -11.58 -16.87
CA ILE A 13 0.40 -10.22 -16.69
C ILE A 13 0.97 -9.68 -18.01
N ARG A 14 0.53 -8.48 -18.37
CA ARG A 14 1.17 -7.66 -19.40
C ARG A 14 2.18 -6.73 -18.72
N TYR A 15 3.42 -6.72 -19.20
CA TYR A 15 4.52 -5.97 -18.61
C TYR A 15 5.40 -5.30 -19.67
N GLY A 16 6.08 -4.25 -19.27
CA GLY A 16 7.16 -3.61 -20.04
C GLY A 16 8.49 -3.78 -19.33
N VAL A 17 9.59 -3.62 -20.07
CA VAL A 17 10.93 -3.62 -19.49
C VAL A 17 11.50 -2.19 -19.58
N VAL A 18 11.89 -1.65 -18.42
CA VAL A 18 12.49 -0.31 -18.29
C VAL A 18 13.73 -0.44 -17.42
N ASP A 19 14.85 0.05 -17.92
CA ASP A 19 16.14 0.02 -17.21
C ASP A 19 16.52 -1.35 -16.63
N GLY A 20 16.18 -2.42 -17.38
CA GLY A 20 16.46 -3.80 -16.97
C GLY A 20 15.53 -4.37 -15.92
N THR A 21 14.43 -3.69 -15.58
CA THR A 21 13.41 -4.18 -14.64
C THR A 21 12.04 -4.31 -15.32
N ALA A 22 11.20 -5.21 -14.80
CA ALA A 22 9.83 -5.38 -15.27
C ALA A 22 8.89 -4.40 -14.54
N THR A 23 8.05 -3.76 -15.33
CA THR A 23 6.97 -2.88 -14.89
C THR A 23 5.64 -3.51 -15.31
N ILE A 24 4.73 -3.79 -14.36
CA ILE A 24 3.43 -4.40 -14.66
C ILE A 24 2.51 -3.34 -15.25
N VAL A 25 2.08 -3.55 -16.50
CA VAL A 25 1.19 -2.63 -17.23
C VAL A 25 -0.27 -3.02 -17.06
N LYS A 26 -0.58 -4.32 -17.04
CA LYS A 26 -1.95 -4.82 -16.88
C LYS A 26 -1.96 -6.26 -16.36
N TYR A 27 -2.83 -6.52 -15.41
CA TYR A 27 -3.23 -7.85 -15.00
C TYR A 27 -4.50 -8.26 -15.77
N GLU A 28 -4.47 -9.39 -16.45
CA GLU A 28 -5.58 -9.86 -17.27
C GLU A 28 -6.32 -11.07 -16.64
N GLY A 29 -5.80 -11.60 -15.52
CA GLY A 29 -6.42 -12.69 -14.77
C GLY A 29 -7.67 -12.26 -13.97
N ASP A 30 -8.31 -13.25 -13.36
CA ASP A 30 -9.52 -13.12 -12.56
C ASP A 30 -9.48 -13.93 -11.25
N GLU A 31 -8.28 -14.38 -10.85
CA GLU A 31 -8.09 -15.17 -9.65
C GLU A 31 -8.44 -14.36 -8.38
N MET A 32 -9.12 -15.04 -7.44
CA MET A 32 -9.43 -14.44 -6.13
C MET A 32 -8.19 -14.21 -5.26
N ARG A 33 -7.13 -14.98 -5.49
CA ARG A 33 -5.82 -14.84 -4.84
C ARG A 33 -4.76 -14.62 -5.89
N VAL A 34 -4.19 -13.44 -5.91
CA VAL A 34 -3.13 -13.05 -6.86
C VAL A 34 -1.79 -13.07 -6.16
N VAL A 35 -0.80 -13.71 -6.77
CA VAL A 35 0.59 -13.65 -6.33
C VAL A 35 1.39 -12.98 -7.44
N ILE A 36 1.92 -11.79 -7.15
CA ILE A 36 2.79 -11.09 -8.08
C ILE A 36 4.19 -11.70 -7.95
N PRO A 37 4.81 -12.22 -9.02
CA PRO A 37 6.12 -12.82 -8.95
C PRO A 37 7.22 -11.76 -8.76
N ALA A 38 8.32 -12.13 -8.12
CA ALA A 38 9.48 -11.24 -7.97
C ALA A 38 10.21 -10.96 -9.31
N SER A 39 10.00 -11.81 -10.32
CA SER A 39 10.54 -11.61 -11.66
C SER A 39 9.63 -12.23 -12.72
N ILE A 40 9.59 -11.63 -13.92
CA ILE A 40 8.91 -12.11 -15.12
C ILE A 40 9.94 -12.18 -16.23
N ASP A 41 10.10 -13.36 -16.85
CA ASP A 41 11.08 -13.62 -17.92
C ASP A 41 12.52 -13.17 -17.57
N GLY A 42 12.89 -13.32 -16.29
CA GLY A 42 14.19 -12.92 -15.76
C GLY A 42 14.34 -11.44 -15.40
N PHE A 43 13.32 -10.62 -15.64
CA PHE A 43 13.32 -9.20 -15.25
C PHE A 43 12.65 -9.03 -13.88
N LYS A 44 13.36 -8.37 -12.97
CA LYS A 44 12.87 -8.06 -11.60
C LYS A 44 11.65 -7.17 -11.65
N VAL A 45 10.56 -7.54 -10.98
CA VAL A 45 9.33 -6.72 -10.91
C VAL A 45 9.51 -5.64 -9.85
N THR A 46 9.51 -4.37 -10.27
CA THR A 46 9.75 -3.23 -9.38
C THR A 46 8.62 -2.21 -9.35
N LYS A 47 7.73 -2.22 -10.36
CA LYS A 47 6.69 -1.21 -10.47
C LYS A 47 5.36 -1.80 -10.97
N ILE A 48 4.27 -1.24 -10.44
CA ILE A 48 2.91 -1.41 -10.94
C ILE A 48 2.47 -0.08 -11.55
N GLU A 49 2.11 -0.10 -12.83
CA GLU A 49 1.67 1.06 -13.61
C GLU A 49 0.24 1.50 -13.25
N PRO A 50 -0.17 2.70 -13.68
CA PRO A 50 -1.53 3.18 -13.48
C PRO A 50 -2.58 2.21 -14.01
N TYR A 51 -3.61 1.96 -13.19
CA TYR A 51 -4.75 1.08 -13.52
C TYR A 51 -4.39 -0.38 -13.81
N ALA A 52 -3.18 -0.85 -13.48
CA ALA A 52 -2.72 -2.19 -13.84
C ALA A 52 -3.59 -3.31 -13.28
N PHE A 53 -4.13 -3.17 -12.07
CA PHE A 53 -5.05 -4.10 -11.40
C PHE A 53 -6.43 -3.49 -11.14
N SER A 54 -6.77 -2.37 -11.77
CA SER A 54 -8.05 -1.72 -11.53
C SER A 54 -9.25 -2.60 -11.89
N GLU A 55 -10.32 -2.53 -11.09
CA GLU A 55 -11.59 -3.24 -11.28
C GLU A 55 -11.49 -4.78 -11.19
N LYS A 56 -10.48 -5.31 -10.50
CA LYS A 56 -10.31 -6.74 -10.30
C LYS A 56 -11.03 -7.24 -9.04
N SER A 57 -11.65 -8.43 -9.14
CA SER A 57 -12.41 -9.06 -8.05
C SER A 57 -11.54 -9.91 -7.11
N MET A 58 -10.24 -9.66 -7.07
CA MET A 58 -9.37 -10.37 -6.14
C MET A 58 -9.68 -10.01 -4.68
N LYS A 59 -9.59 -11.03 -3.80
CA LYS A 59 -9.73 -10.86 -2.34
C LYS A 59 -8.38 -10.74 -1.64
N TYR A 60 -7.36 -11.38 -2.21
CA TYR A 60 -6.04 -11.44 -1.61
C TYR A 60 -4.98 -11.16 -2.67
N ILE A 61 -4.00 -10.36 -2.29
CA ILE A 61 -2.83 -10.10 -3.10
C ILE A 61 -1.57 -10.32 -2.29
N GLN A 62 -0.57 -10.92 -2.91
CA GLN A 62 0.77 -11.02 -2.36
C GLN A 62 1.73 -10.26 -3.26
N PHE A 63 2.37 -9.26 -2.68
CA PHE A 63 3.40 -8.48 -3.36
C PHE A 63 4.77 -9.13 -3.25
N PRO A 64 5.62 -9.00 -4.27
CA PRO A 64 7.00 -9.48 -4.18
C PRO A 64 7.86 -8.51 -3.35
N ASP A 65 8.89 -9.05 -2.73
CA ASP A 65 9.93 -8.31 -2.00
C ASP A 65 10.83 -7.42 -2.86
N THR A 66 10.51 -7.31 -4.14
CA THR A 66 11.21 -6.48 -5.12
C THR A 66 10.42 -5.25 -5.55
N LEU A 67 9.12 -5.16 -5.15
CA LEU A 67 8.23 -4.09 -5.56
C LEU A 67 8.60 -2.77 -4.87
N GLU A 68 8.82 -1.72 -5.63
CA GLU A 68 9.21 -0.40 -5.12
C GLU A 68 8.11 0.65 -5.28
N VAL A 69 7.27 0.53 -6.32
CA VAL A 69 6.29 1.56 -6.66
C VAL A 69 4.95 0.95 -7.04
N ILE A 70 3.87 1.46 -6.44
CA ILE A 70 2.50 1.31 -6.93
C ILE A 70 2.05 2.68 -7.41
N ASP A 71 1.75 2.81 -8.71
CA ASP A 71 1.39 4.08 -9.31
C ASP A 71 -0.11 4.41 -9.09
N HIS A 72 -0.55 5.60 -9.54
CA HIS A 72 -1.91 6.08 -9.33
C HIS A 72 -2.97 5.11 -9.87
N HIS A 73 -4.06 4.96 -9.14
CA HIS A 73 -5.15 4.04 -9.46
C HIS A 73 -4.74 2.57 -9.69
N GLY A 74 -3.54 2.15 -9.30
CA GLY A 74 -3.00 0.82 -9.57
C GLY A 74 -3.96 -0.33 -9.22
N PHE A 75 -4.71 -0.19 -8.12
CA PHE A 75 -5.71 -1.14 -7.61
C PHE A 75 -7.07 -0.48 -7.37
N SER A 76 -7.38 0.63 -8.02
CA SER A 76 -8.69 1.27 -7.83
C SER A 76 -9.83 0.33 -8.21
N GLU A 77 -10.96 0.43 -7.49
CA GLU A 77 -12.16 -0.40 -7.72
C GLU A 77 -11.96 -1.92 -7.46
N CYS A 78 -10.90 -2.32 -6.74
CA CYS A 78 -10.76 -3.70 -6.26
C CYS A 78 -11.67 -3.93 -5.04
N ARG A 79 -12.99 -3.98 -5.29
CA ARG A 79 -14.04 -3.88 -4.27
C ARG A 79 -14.09 -5.03 -3.28
N GLU A 80 -13.48 -6.17 -3.61
CA GLU A 80 -13.45 -7.38 -2.78
C GLU A 80 -12.12 -7.58 -2.04
N LEU A 81 -11.12 -6.72 -2.27
CA LEU A 81 -9.80 -6.80 -1.64
C LEU A 81 -9.92 -6.58 -0.12
N LEU A 82 -9.39 -7.53 0.68
CA LEU A 82 -9.63 -7.55 2.14
C LEU A 82 -8.50 -6.92 2.94
N ASN A 83 -7.26 -7.27 2.65
CA ASN A 83 -6.11 -6.83 3.41
C ASN A 83 -4.93 -6.49 2.50
N LEU A 84 -4.08 -5.57 2.96
CA LEU A 84 -2.85 -5.20 2.29
C LEU A 84 -1.68 -5.33 3.26
N ASP A 85 -0.71 -6.15 2.87
CA ASP A 85 0.56 -6.32 3.55
C ASP A 85 1.67 -5.96 2.56
N PHE A 86 2.27 -4.78 2.74
CA PHE A 86 3.25 -4.27 1.80
C PHE A 86 4.64 -4.79 2.12
N PRO A 87 5.49 -5.04 1.08
CA PRO A 87 6.86 -5.47 1.29
C PRO A 87 7.75 -4.30 1.72
N ASP A 88 8.83 -4.60 2.41
CA ASP A 88 9.84 -3.63 2.85
C ASP A 88 10.50 -2.85 1.70
N SER A 89 10.48 -3.42 0.49
CA SER A 89 10.99 -2.75 -0.71
C SER A 89 10.11 -1.60 -1.19
N LEU A 90 8.82 -1.55 -0.78
CA LEU A 90 7.89 -0.54 -1.28
C LEU A 90 8.24 0.85 -0.75
N LYS A 91 8.41 1.81 -1.67
CA LYS A 91 8.82 3.19 -1.38
C LYS A 91 7.68 4.20 -1.57
N SER A 92 6.77 3.93 -2.52
CA SER A 92 5.71 4.87 -2.83
C SER A 92 4.40 4.21 -3.26
N ILE A 93 3.31 4.80 -2.81
CA ILE A 93 1.93 4.50 -3.20
C ILE A 93 1.37 5.76 -3.85
N GLY A 94 0.85 5.64 -5.08
CA GLY A 94 0.35 6.76 -5.88
C GLY A 94 -1.03 7.26 -5.45
N ASN A 95 -1.46 8.37 -6.07
CA ASN A 95 -2.77 8.95 -5.82
C ASN A 95 -3.88 7.95 -6.18
N TYR A 96 -4.89 7.82 -5.30
CA TYR A 96 -6.04 6.94 -5.52
C TYR A 96 -5.68 5.47 -5.81
N ALA A 97 -4.50 5.01 -5.38
CA ALA A 97 -4.00 3.67 -5.71
C ALA A 97 -4.97 2.55 -5.32
N PHE A 98 -5.68 2.68 -4.19
CA PHE A 98 -6.69 1.75 -3.67
C PHE A 98 -8.06 2.41 -3.52
N TYR A 99 -8.38 3.38 -4.38
CA TYR A 99 -9.66 4.06 -4.38
C TYR A 99 -10.83 3.07 -4.57
N ASN A 100 -11.91 3.21 -3.78
CA ASN A 100 -13.09 2.33 -3.82
C ASN A 100 -12.80 0.84 -3.54
N CYS A 101 -11.78 0.51 -2.75
CA CYS A 101 -11.56 -0.83 -2.22
C CYS A 101 -12.49 -1.04 -1.00
N TRP A 102 -13.79 -1.19 -1.23
CA TRP A 102 -14.82 -1.14 -0.19
C TRP A 102 -14.70 -2.20 0.89
N ALA A 103 -14.20 -3.39 0.54
CA ALA A 103 -14.04 -4.51 1.48
C ALA A 103 -12.73 -4.48 2.25
N LEU A 104 -11.83 -3.53 1.97
CA LEU A 104 -10.52 -3.43 2.60
C LEU A 104 -10.68 -3.13 4.10
N GLU A 105 -10.21 -4.03 4.96
CA GLU A 105 -10.36 -3.97 6.42
C GLU A 105 -9.08 -3.53 7.12
N GLN A 106 -7.92 -3.96 6.61
CA GLN A 106 -6.62 -3.71 7.25
C GLN A 106 -5.54 -3.37 6.23
N VAL A 107 -4.68 -2.44 6.59
CA VAL A 107 -3.49 -2.07 5.82
C VAL A 107 -2.27 -2.09 6.73
N HIS A 108 -1.21 -2.81 6.32
CA HIS A 108 0.09 -2.77 6.98
C HIS A 108 1.07 -1.94 6.15
N LEU A 109 1.54 -0.85 6.75
CA LEU A 109 2.52 0.09 6.17
C LEU A 109 3.90 -0.16 6.77
N THR A 110 4.86 -0.53 5.94
CA THR A 110 6.24 -0.73 6.39
C THR A 110 6.95 0.60 6.63
N ALA A 111 8.02 0.59 7.41
CA ALA A 111 8.84 1.77 7.71
C ALA A 111 9.58 2.34 6.48
N HIS A 112 9.61 1.63 5.36
CA HIS A 112 10.34 2.03 4.15
C HIS A 112 9.51 2.84 3.16
N ILE A 113 8.19 2.94 3.35
CA ILE A 113 7.31 3.77 2.52
C ILE A 113 7.62 5.25 2.76
N ARG A 114 7.93 5.98 1.69
CA ARG A 114 8.34 7.40 1.73
C ARG A 114 7.21 8.34 1.35
N SER A 115 6.25 7.87 0.57
CA SER A 115 5.13 8.70 0.12
C SER A 115 3.88 7.88 -0.09
N ILE A 116 2.75 8.46 0.31
CA ILE A 116 1.41 7.96 0.06
C ILE A 116 0.66 9.11 -0.60
N GLY A 117 0.13 8.85 -1.79
CA GLY A 117 -0.53 9.86 -2.60
C GLY A 117 -1.91 10.24 -2.06
N PHE A 118 -2.41 11.38 -2.53
CA PHE A 118 -3.74 11.89 -2.19
C PHE A 118 -4.83 10.86 -2.51
N GLY A 119 -5.76 10.66 -1.59
CA GLY A 119 -6.88 9.75 -1.74
C GLY A 119 -6.49 8.28 -1.96
N ALA A 120 -5.27 7.88 -1.58
CA ALA A 120 -4.77 6.52 -1.86
C ALA A 120 -5.71 5.42 -1.37
N PHE A 121 -6.42 5.63 -0.26
CA PHE A 121 -7.40 4.72 0.33
C PHE A 121 -8.80 5.34 0.42
N LYS A 122 -9.09 6.33 -0.39
CA LYS A 122 -10.40 6.99 -0.38
C LYS A 122 -11.54 6.01 -0.72
N ASN A 123 -12.65 6.11 0.02
CA ASN A 123 -13.81 5.23 -0.05
C ASN A 123 -13.50 3.74 0.27
N CYS A 124 -12.49 3.47 1.10
CA CYS A 124 -12.30 2.15 1.69
C CYS A 124 -13.23 2.03 2.91
N GLU A 125 -14.52 1.76 2.67
CA GLU A 125 -15.59 1.89 3.68
C GLU A 125 -15.43 0.98 4.90
N LYS A 126 -14.75 -0.16 4.74
CA LYS A 126 -14.50 -1.10 5.84
C LYS A 126 -13.14 -0.96 6.49
N LEU A 127 -12.29 -0.05 6.00
CA LEU A 127 -10.96 0.11 6.56
C LEU A 127 -11.06 0.61 8.01
N SER A 128 -10.71 -0.27 8.94
CA SER A 128 -10.82 -0.04 10.38
C SER A 128 -9.49 -0.10 11.11
N GLU A 129 -8.46 -0.63 10.46
CA GLU A 129 -7.15 -0.78 11.08
C GLU A 129 -6.01 -0.44 10.11
N ILE A 130 -5.08 0.41 10.57
CA ILE A 130 -3.82 0.70 9.89
C ILE A 130 -2.69 0.34 10.85
N VAL A 131 -1.85 -0.61 10.45
CA VAL A 131 -0.61 -0.94 11.16
C VAL A 131 0.53 -0.24 10.46
N GLN A 132 1.28 0.59 11.18
CA GLN A 132 2.44 1.30 10.64
C GLN A 132 3.71 0.90 11.39
N ASP A 133 4.68 0.35 10.67
CA ASP A 133 6.01 0.11 11.20
C ASP A 133 6.84 1.39 11.17
N LYS A 134 7.44 1.74 12.30
CA LYS A 134 8.28 2.93 12.45
C LYS A 134 9.65 2.56 12.98
N ILE A 135 10.68 3.07 12.32
CA ILE A 135 12.06 2.99 12.80
C ILE A 135 12.42 4.33 13.45
N GLU A 136 13.18 4.32 14.55
CA GLU A 136 13.67 5.52 15.23
C GLU A 136 14.33 6.49 14.23
N GLY A 137 13.90 7.76 14.24
CA GLY A 137 14.39 8.78 13.32
C GLY A 137 13.78 8.80 11.92
N LEU A 138 12.89 7.87 11.60
CA LEU A 138 12.11 7.85 10.36
C LEU A 138 10.65 8.26 10.67
N ASP A 139 10.13 9.22 9.92
CA ASP A 139 8.79 9.73 10.08
C ASP A 139 7.96 9.50 8.81
N ILE A 140 6.92 8.68 8.90
CA ILE A 140 5.95 8.46 7.83
C ILE A 140 4.64 9.10 8.28
N SER A 141 4.18 10.11 7.55
CA SER A 141 2.87 10.69 7.79
C SER A 141 1.79 9.85 7.14
N ILE A 142 0.87 9.32 7.93
CA ILE A 142 -0.36 8.66 7.46
C ILE A 142 -1.54 9.63 7.37
N GLY A 143 -1.32 10.92 7.63
CA GLY A 143 -2.36 11.96 7.63
C GLY A 143 -3.16 11.98 6.33
N SER A 144 -2.49 11.83 5.18
CA SER A 144 -3.17 11.78 3.87
C SER A 144 -4.12 10.59 3.69
N ILE A 145 -3.94 9.50 4.47
CA ILE A 145 -4.88 8.38 4.47
C ILE A 145 -6.10 8.73 5.29
N LEU A 146 -5.90 9.35 6.45
CA LEU A 146 -6.94 9.61 7.43
C LEU A 146 -7.87 10.76 7.00
N ASP A 147 -7.36 11.73 6.25
CA ASP A 147 -8.14 12.87 5.75
C ASP A 147 -9.35 12.48 4.88
N ASP A 148 -9.31 11.29 4.28
CA ASP A 148 -10.35 10.81 3.37
C ASP A 148 -11.31 9.77 4.00
N LEU A 149 -11.14 9.44 5.30
CA LEU A 149 -11.88 8.38 5.96
C LEU A 149 -12.90 8.95 6.97
N ASN A 150 -14.18 8.73 6.70
CA ASN A 150 -15.30 9.21 7.52
C ASN A 150 -15.67 8.23 8.65
N GLN A 151 -14.73 7.44 9.15
CA GLN A 151 -15.00 6.41 10.15
C GLN A 151 -13.91 6.34 11.20
N GLN A 152 -14.25 5.72 12.33
CA GLN A 152 -13.29 5.46 13.39
C GLN A 152 -12.21 4.47 12.92
N ILE A 153 -10.94 4.84 13.01
CA ILE A 153 -9.80 4.02 12.61
C ILE A 153 -8.88 3.76 13.78
N HIS A 154 -8.45 2.51 13.90
CA HIS A 154 -7.41 2.12 14.83
C HIS A 154 -6.06 2.18 14.12
N VAL A 155 -5.20 3.08 14.57
CA VAL A 155 -3.81 3.13 14.10
C VAL A 155 -2.92 2.47 15.14
N ILE A 156 -2.20 1.45 14.72
CA ILE A 156 -1.22 0.74 15.53
C ILE A 156 0.15 1.12 15.00
N VAL A 157 0.91 1.89 15.78
CA VAL A 157 2.29 2.24 15.45
C VAL A 157 3.22 1.24 16.13
N ARG A 158 3.96 0.48 15.33
CA ARG A 158 4.95 -0.48 15.80
C ARG A 158 6.34 0.13 15.69
N HIS A 159 6.97 0.37 16.84
CA HIS A 159 8.34 0.88 16.90
C HIS A 159 9.31 -0.30 16.75
N LEU A 160 10.04 -0.31 15.64
CA LEU A 160 11.03 -1.31 15.33
C LEU A 160 12.43 -0.81 15.73
N TYR A 161 13.06 -1.50 16.68
CA TYR A 161 14.42 -1.21 17.11
C TYR A 161 15.31 -2.42 16.79
N PRO A 162 16.50 -2.23 16.19
CA PRO A 162 17.36 -3.35 15.78
C PRO A 162 17.72 -4.32 16.92
N ASP A 163 17.78 -3.83 18.17
CA ASP A 163 18.27 -4.59 19.33
C ASP A 163 17.28 -4.58 20.52
N LYS A 164 16.02 -4.17 20.32
CA LYS A 164 15.02 -4.06 21.39
C LYS A 164 13.73 -4.78 21.01
N PRO A 165 12.88 -5.13 22.00
CA PRO A 165 11.53 -5.61 21.71
C PRO A 165 10.71 -4.59 20.91
N VAL A 166 9.81 -5.09 20.06
CA VAL A 166 8.86 -4.25 19.35
C VAL A 166 7.91 -3.61 20.36
N GLU A 167 7.82 -2.29 20.35
CA GLU A 167 6.84 -1.52 21.12
C GLU A 167 5.67 -1.09 20.23
N GLU A 168 4.45 -1.18 20.73
CA GLU A 168 3.25 -0.82 20.00
C GLU A 168 2.51 0.31 20.73
N ALA A 169 2.15 1.35 19.98
CA ALA A 169 1.22 2.39 20.42
C ALA A 169 -0.07 2.27 19.60
N ARG A 170 -1.22 2.15 20.28
CA ARG A 170 -2.53 2.13 19.63
C ARG A 170 -3.23 3.47 19.80
N VAL A 171 -3.60 4.09 18.71
CA VAL A 171 -4.34 5.35 18.66
C VAL A 171 -5.64 5.13 17.90
N ILE A 172 -6.74 5.70 18.40
CA ILE A 172 -8.05 5.65 17.76
C ILE A 172 -8.33 7.05 17.21
N PHE A 173 -8.59 7.16 15.91
CA PHE A 173 -8.98 8.39 15.25
C PHE A 173 -10.48 8.38 14.98
N THR A 174 -11.13 9.51 15.25
CA THR A 174 -12.55 9.77 14.98
C THR A 174 -12.70 10.96 14.06
N GLU A 175 -13.87 11.14 13.44
CA GLU A 175 -14.15 12.29 12.55
C GLU A 175 -13.81 13.67 13.13
N HIS A 176 -13.74 13.80 14.47
CA HIS A 176 -13.46 15.05 15.14
C HIS A 176 -11.96 15.30 15.39
N ASP A 177 -11.12 14.31 15.16
CA ASP A 177 -9.68 14.37 15.45
C ASP A 177 -8.83 14.84 14.26
N TYR A 178 -9.45 15.23 13.13
CA TYR A 178 -8.75 15.61 11.89
C TYR A 178 -7.76 16.77 12.05
N GLU A 179 -8.02 17.72 12.93
CA GLU A 179 -7.08 18.81 13.22
C GLU A 179 -5.83 18.35 13.99
N VAL A 180 -5.93 17.22 14.70
CA VAL A 180 -4.85 16.65 15.53
C VAL A 180 -3.96 15.69 14.71
N VAL A 181 -4.51 15.12 13.64
CA VAL A 181 -3.91 14.04 12.86
C VAL A 181 -2.78 14.48 11.94
N ALA A 182 -2.63 15.77 11.67
CA ALA A 182 -1.54 16.31 10.83
C ALA A 182 -0.12 15.89 11.31
N ASN A 183 0.00 15.21 12.45
CA ASN A 183 1.29 14.81 12.98
C ASN A 183 1.22 13.55 13.87
N VAL A 184 0.98 12.37 13.30
CA VAL A 184 1.09 11.09 14.03
C VAL A 184 2.45 10.96 14.70
N ALA A 185 3.51 11.46 14.08
CA ALA A 185 4.84 11.57 14.68
C ALA A 185 4.89 12.45 15.93
N SER A 186 4.12 13.54 15.97
CA SER A 186 4.01 14.39 17.16
C SER A 186 3.29 13.69 18.32
N MET A 187 2.31 12.84 17.99
CA MET A 187 1.59 12.04 19.00
C MET A 187 2.46 10.91 19.54
N CYS A 188 3.23 10.22 18.67
CA CYS A 188 4.17 9.19 19.12
C CYS A 188 5.23 9.74 20.09
N LYS A 189 5.68 10.99 19.93
CA LYS A 189 6.59 11.64 20.88
C LYS A 189 5.99 11.85 22.29
N GLN A 190 4.66 11.90 22.43
CA GLN A 190 4.00 12.01 23.73
C GLN A 190 4.02 10.70 24.53
N PHE A 191 4.28 9.56 23.88
CA PHE A 191 4.42 8.26 24.53
C PHE A 191 5.88 7.89 24.84
N GLU A 192 6.85 8.73 24.43
CA GLU A 192 8.28 8.58 24.74
C GLU A 192 8.71 9.29 26.04
N SER A 193 7.79 9.95 26.78
CA SER A 193 8.04 10.70 28.03
C SER A 193 7.62 9.95 29.29
#